data_94e39ca850627f09cf4bd34c397c1e0f
#
_entry.id   94e39ca850627f09cf4bd34c397c1e0f
#
_cell.length_a   1.000
_cell.length_b   1.000
_cell.length_c   1.000
_cell.angle_alpha   90.00
_cell.angle_beta   90.00
_cell.angle_gamma   90.00
#
_symmetry.space_group_name_H-M   'P 1'
#
loop_
_entity.id
_entity.type
_entity.pdbx_description
1 polymer ?
#
loop_
_entity_poly.entity_id
_entity_poly.type
_entity_poly.pdbx_seq_one_letter_code
_entity_poly.pdbx_strand_id
1 'polypeptide(L)'
;MSMSQDDLTSKQQDYAVFLPAISGFYATFIGKQRDTSGSPYVDLARMPVGVQDMEQMNWLNSQKSLFPYKWSLYSGGHANLDLNKQDWSEDMVRNREPGSFILGDSGGFQIAKGLWEGDWKANSGCAKAEKKRSSILKWLDGIADYGMILDIPTWVIHDKKASRACQITTLQEAVDATKYNNEYFIKNRKGIKDGGARFLNVLQGDNHTSADEWYDTMKVYCDPVAYPGKHF
;
A
#
# COMPACT_ATOMS: atom_id res chain seq x y z
N MET A 1 12.44 9.08 -12.18
CA MET A 1 13.67 9.18 -11.37
C MET A 1 13.30 8.72 -9.97
N SER A 2 13.74 7.55 -9.52
CA SER A 2 13.56 7.16 -8.11
C SER A 2 14.47 8.03 -7.26
N MET A 3 13.96 8.58 -6.16
CA MET A 3 14.83 9.24 -5.17
C MET A 3 15.88 8.24 -4.71
N SER A 4 17.15 8.66 -4.69
CA SER A 4 18.20 7.83 -4.15
C SER A 4 18.02 7.66 -2.63
N GLN A 5 18.47 6.54 -2.08
CA GLN A 5 18.44 6.31 -0.64
C GLN A 5 19.20 7.41 0.12
N ASP A 6 20.23 7.97 -0.51
CA ASP A 6 21.03 9.07 0.03
C ASP A 6 20.26 10.39 0.11
N ASP A 7 19.32 10.65 -0.81
CA ASP A 7 18.43 11.81 -0.73
C ASP A 7 17.43 11.72 0.43
N LEU A 8 17.06 10.50 0.81
CA LEU A 8 16.17 10.26 1.97
C LEU A 8 16.93 10.34 3.30
N THR A 9 18.19 9.94 3.33
CA THR A 9 18.96 9.85 4.58
C THR A 9 19.75 11.11 4.90
N SER A 10 20.24 11.85 3.91
CA SER A 10 21.12 13.00 4.14
C SER A 10 20.42 14.30 4.56
N LYS A 11 19.12 14.44 4.26
CA LYS A 11 18.33 15.66 4.55
C LYS A 11 17.23 15.48 5.60
N GLN A 12 17.07 14.29 6.16
CA GLN A 12 15.93 13.97 7.04
C GLN A 12 16.32 13.58 8.47
N GLN A 13 17.52 13.89 8.91
CA GLN A 13 18.00 13.47 10.24
C GLN A 13 17.23 14.10 11.41
N ASP A 14 16.46 15.17 11.18
CA ASP A 14 15.91 15.98 12.27
C ASP A 14 14.38 16.00 12.36
N TYR A 15 13.63 15.36 11.44
CA TYR A 15 12.16 15.34 11.50
C TYR A 15 11.51 14.15 10.79
N ALA A 16 10.37 13.72 11.31
CA ALA A 16 9.54 12.70 10.69
C ALA A 16 8.76 13.27 9.51
N VAL A 17 8.64 12.49 8.43
CA VAL A 17 7.80 12.83 7.29
C VAL A 17 6.39 12.32 7.55
N PHE A 18 5.42 13.22 7.51
CA PHE A 18 4.02 12.86 7.55
C PHE A 18 3.58 12.31 6.19
N LEU A 19 2.87 11.18 6.20
CA LEU A 19 2.34 10.54 4.99
C LEU A 19 0.81 10.61 5.02
N PRO A 20 0.19 11.67 4.45
CA PRO A 20 -1.25 11.73 4.37
C PRO A 20 -1.79 10.56 3.55
N ALA A 21 -2.79 9.87 4.07
CA ALA A 21 -3.46 8.79 3.36
C ALA A 21 -4.43 9.36 2.32
N ILE A 22 -4.22 8.98 1.07
CA ILE A 22 -5.17 9.25 -0.01
C ILE A 22 -6.29 8.23 0.13
N SER A 23 -7.52 8.67 0.43
CA SER A 23 -8.68 7.79 0.38
C SER A 23 -9.10 7.50 -1.05
N GLY A 24 -9.72 6.34 -1.29
CA GLY A 24 -10.27 6.01 -2.60
C GLY A 24 -11.32 7.04 -3.06
N PHE A 25 -12.10 7.59 -2.12
CA PHE A 25 -13.03 8.68 -2.41
C PHE A 25 -12.30 9.93 -2.92
N TYR A 26 -11.22 10.34 -2.25
CA TYR A 26 -10.46 11.53 -2.64
C TYR A 26 -9.78 11.35 -3.99
N ALA A 27 -9.15 10.22 -4.24
CA ALA A 27 -8.56 9.91 -5.54
C ALA A 27 -9.61 9.95 -6.66
N THR A 28 -10.78 9.33 -6.43
CA THR A 28 -11.92 9.36 -7.38
C THR A 28 -12.42 10.79 -7.63
N PHE A 29 -12.52 11.58 -6.57
CA PHE A 29 -12.97 12.97 -6.64
C PHE A 29 -12.06 13.81 -7.55
N ILE A 30 -10.75 13.68 -7.40
CA ILE A 30 -9.75 14.35 -8.25
C ILE A 30 -9.80 13.76 -9.68
N GLY A 31 -9.75 12.44 -9.81
CA GLY A 31 -9.57 11.77 -11.10
C GLY A 31 -10.75 11.94 -12.06
N LYS A 32 -11.98 11.97 -11.55
CA LYS A 32 -13.19 12.10 -12.40
C LYS A 32 -13.30 13.41 -13.18
N GLN A 33 -12.56 14.42 -12.80
CA GLN A 33 -12.46 15.65 -13.61
C GLN A 33 -11.73 15.43 -14.94
N ARG A 34 -10.95 14.35 -15.02
CA ARG A 34 -10.23 13.97 -16.25
C ARG A 34 -11.03 13.01 -17.13
N ASP A 35 -12.13 12.47 -16.60
CA ASP A 35 -13.04 11.63 -17.37
C ASP A 35 -13.90 12.54 -18.28
N THR A 36 -13.55 12.56 -19.56
CA THR A 36 -14.28 13.33 -20.59
C THR A 36 -15.53 12.63 -21.10
N SER A 37 -15.84 11.43 -20.57
CA SER A 37 -16.94 10.59 -21.06
C SER A 37 -18.31 10.92 -20.45
N GLY A 38 -18.38 11.84 -19.48
CA GLY A 38 -19.62 12.14 -18.76
C GLY A 38 -19.74 13.56 -18.21
N SER A 39 -20.85 13.81 -17.53
CA SER A 39 -21.04 15.07 -16.80
C SER A 39 -19.98 15.24 -15.71
N PRO A 40 -19.52 16.46 -15.42
CA PRO A 40 -18.55 16.69 -14.36
C PRO A 40 -19.08 16.13 -13.04
N TYR A 41 -18.27 15.32 -12.37
CA TYR A 41 -18.61 14.69 -11.08
C TYR A 41 -18.78 15.71 -9.97
N VAL A 42 -18.12 16.85 -10.11
CA VAL A 42 -18.15 17.96 -9.16
C VAL A 42 -18.63 19.21 -9.88
N ASP A 43 -19.63 19.84 -9.30
CA ASP A 43 -20.05 21.18 -9.69
C ASP A 43 -19.06 22.19 -9.09
N LEU A 44 -18.17 22.74 -9.91
CA LEU A 44 -17.18 23.71 -9.48
C LEU A 44 -17.80 24.99 -8.91
N ALA A 45 -19.06 25.31 -9.28
CA ALA A 45 -19.75 26.45 -8.70
C ALA A 45 -20.06 26.27 -7.21
N ARG A 46 -20.01 25.04 -6.71
CA ARG A 46 -20.19 24.72 -5.29
C ARG A 46 -18.89 24.60 -4.51
N MET A 47 -17.75 24.75 -5.18
CA MET A 47 -16.44 24.73 -4.53
C MET A 47 -16.11 26.09 -3.89
N PRO A 48 -15.21 26.11 -2.91
CA PRO A 48 -14.73 27.37 -2.34
C PRO A 48 -14.22 28.34 -3.40
N VAL A 49 -14.41 29.61 -3.18
CA VAL A 49 -13.91 30.66 -4.06
C VAL A 49 -12.40 30.49 -4.27
N GLY A 50 -11.97 30.42 -5.52
CA GLY A 50 -10.56 30.22 -5.89
C GLY A 50 -10.24 28.82 -6.41
N VAL A 51 -11.10 27.82 -6.18
CA VAL A 51 -10.94 26.49 -6.81
C VAL A 51 -11.60 26.52 -8.18
N GLN A 52 -10.77 26.55 -9.22
CA GLN A 52 -11.22 26.60 -10.62
C GLN A 52 -11.08 25.25 -11.34
N ASP A 53 -10.26 24.36 -10.79
CA ASP A 53 -9.94 23.06 -11.34
C ASP A 53 -9.68 22.09 -10.19
N MET A 54 -10.15 20.83 -10.29
CA MET A 54 -9.91 19.82 -9.26
C MET A 54 -8.44 19.44 -9.12
N GLU A 55 -7.61 19.65 -10.14
CA GLU A 55 -6.18 19.48 -10.03
C GLU A 55 -5.53 20.41 -8.98
N GLN A 56 -6.18 21.53 -8.64
CA GLN A 56 -5.75 22.38 -7.55
C GLN A 56 -5.83 21.71 -6.17
N MET A 57 -6.64 20.64 -6.06
CA MET A 57 -6.74 19.82 -4.86
C MET A 57 -5.77 18.64 -4.90
N ASN A 58 -5.13 18.35 -6.02
CA ASN A 58 -4.15 17.28 -6.17
C ASN A 58 -2.78 17.71 -5.61
N TRP A 59 -2.53 17.42 -4.34
CA TRP A 59 -1.28 17.82 -3.70
C TRP A 59 -0.01 17.16 -4.27
N LEU A 60 -0.15 16.05 -5.03
CA LEU A 60 0.96 15.40 -5.74
C LEU A 60 1.31 16.09 -7.07
N ASN A 61 0.59 17.16 -7.45
CA ASN A 61 0.87 17.98 -8.62
C ASN A 61 1.39 19.35 -8.19
N SER A 62 2.72 19.54 -8.23
CA SER A 62 3.35 20.77 -7.76
C SER A 62 3.03 22.02 -8.59
N GLN A 63 2.60 21.82 -9.84
CA GLN A 63 2.34 22.91 -10.78
C GLN A 63 0.96 23.53 -10.60
N LYS A 64 -0.03 22.73 -10.16
CA LYS A 64 -1.42 23.17 -10.09
C LYS A 64 -1.98 23.22 -8.68
N SER A 65 -1.41 22.45 -7.75
CA SER A 65 -1.94 22.34 -6.39
C SER A 65 -1.87 23.64 -5.63
N LEU A 66 -2.93 23.93 -4.87
CA LEU A 66 -2.95 25.03 -3.89
C LEU A 66 -2.06 24.74 -2.67
N PHE A 67 -1.74 23.48 -2.41
CA PHE A 67 -0.94 23.00 -1.27
C PHE A 67 -0.08 21.81 -1.69
N PRO A 68 0.97 22.01 -2.51
CA PRO A 68 1.78 20.90 -3.01
C PRO A 68 2.49 20.19 -1.86
N TYR A 69 2.38 18.87 -1.88
CA TYR A 69 3.04 17.99 -0.91
C TYR A 69 3.38 16.65 -1.58
N LYS A 70 4.65 16.30 -1.60
CA LYS A 70 5.14 15.19 -2.42
C LYS A 70 5.02 13.79 -1.79
N TRP A 71 4.56 13.68 -0.55
CA TRP A 71 4.54 12.43 0.21
C TRP A 71 3.12 11.98 0.45
N SER A 72 2.86 10.68 0.27
CA SER A 72 1.53 10.12 0.54
C SER A 72 1.58 8.64 0.81
N LEU A 73 0.50 8.14 1.42
CA LEU A 73 0.18 6.72 1.54
C LEU A 73 -1.06 6.43 0.68
N TYR A 74 -1.04 5.32 -0.05
CA TYR A 74 -2.21 4.82 -0.75
C TYR A 74 -2.33 3.31 -0.59
N SER A 75 -3.54 2.81 -0.28
CA SER A 75 -3.75 1.40 0.01
C SER A 75 -4.19 0.61 -1.21
N GLY A 76 -3.50 -0.50 -1.48
CA GLY A 76 -3.93 -1.53 -2.42
C GLY A 76 -5.29 -2.12 -2.09
N GLY A 77 -5.74 -1.97 -0.84
CA GLY A 77 -7.08 -2.37 -0.39
C GLY A 77 -8.22 -1.60 -1.04
N HIS A 78 -7.95 -0.39 -1.50
CA HIS A 78 -8.91 0.47 -2.19
C HIS A 78 -8.63 0.59 -3.68
N ALA A 79 -7.45 0.12 -4.10
CA ALA A 79 -6.95 0.29 -5.44
C ALA A 79 -7.59 -0.69 -6.44
N ASN A 80 -7.68 -0.25 -7.70
CA ASN A 80 -7.82 -1.18 -8.80
C ASN A 80 -6.46 -1.86 -9.05
N LEU A 81 -6.37 -3.14 -8.73
CA LEU A 81 -5.13 -3.89 -8.85
C LEU A 81 -4.74 -4.26 -10.29
N ASP A 82 -5.62 -4.01 -11.27
CA ASP A 82 -5.33 -4.24 -12.69
C ASP A 82 -4.71 -2.99 -13.31
N LEU A 83 -3.39 -2.96 -13.36
CA LEU A 83 -2.64 -1.84 -13.93
C LEU A 83 -2.75 -1.70 -15.45
N ASN A 84 -3.30 -2.71 -16.15
CA ASN A 84 -3.52 -2.62 -17.60
C ASN A 84 -4.80 -1.85 -17.93
N LYS A 85 -5.68 -1.67 -16.97
CA LYS A 85 -6.88 -0.85 -17.14
C LYS A 85 -6.60 0.59 -16.77
N GLN A 86 -6.92 1.48 -17.66
CA GLN A 86 -6.98 2.89 -17.33
C GLN A 86 -8.06 3.10 -16.28
N ASP A 87 -7.71 3.79 -15.20
CA ASP A 87 -8.63 4.10 -14.12
C ASP A 87 -8.43 5.56 -13.68
N TRP A 88 -9.31 6.42 -14.17
CA TRP A 88 -9.29 7.84 -13.85
C TRP A 88 -9.40 8.10 -12.32
N SER A 89 -10.08 7.20 -11.62
CA SER A 89 -10.25 7.33 -10.17
C SER A 89 -8.93 7.21 -9.39
N GLU A 90 -7.89 6.69 -10.01
CA GLU A 90 -6.55 6.53 -9.41
C GLU A 90 -5.48 7.38 -10.09
N ASP A 91 -5.87 8.24 -11.00
CA ASP A 91 -4.94 9.01 -11.83
C ASP A 91 -3.99 9.89 -11.00
N MET A 92 -4.48 10.45 -9.88
CA MET A 92 -3.66 11.18 -8.92
C MET A 92 -2.44 10.38 -8.42
N VAL A 93 -2.60 9.05 -8.28
CA VAL A 93 -1.56 8.15 -7.77
C VAL A 93 -0.76 7.54 -8.90
N ARG A 94 -1.44 7.04 -9.93
CA ARG A 94 -0.83 6.31 -11.05
C ARG A 94 0.01 7.21 -11.96
N ASN A 95 -0.46 8.43 -12.20
CA ASN A 95 0.17 9.43 -13.06
C ASN A 95 0.70 10.63 -12.25
N ARG A 96 1.13 10.37 -11.03
CA ARG A 96 1.71 11.38 -10.16
C ARG A 96 2.97 11.98 -10.76
N GLU A 97 3.27 13.18 -10.32
CA GLU A 97 4.48 13.89 -10.74
C GLU A 97 5.76 13.12 -10.36
N PRO A 98 6.77 13.09 -11.24
CA PRO A 98 8.08 12.55 -10.91
C PRO A 98 8.67 13.22 -9.67
N GLY A 99 9.21 12.44 -8.73
CA GLY A 99 9.75 12.93 -7.46
C GLY A 99 8.74 13.01 -6.33
N SER A 100 7.46 12.71 -6.58
CA SER A 100 6.50 12.41 -5.51
C SER A 100 6.70 10.99 -4.99
N PHE A 101 6.28 10.73 -3.76
CA PHE A 101 6.51 9.47 -3.04
C PHE A 101 5.20 8.84 -2.60
N ILE A 102 5.05 7.55 -2.85
CA ILE A 102 3.92 6.73 -2.37
C ILE A 102 4.44 5.59 -1.50
N LEU A 103 3.99 5.56 -0.25
CA LEU A 103 3.99 4.36 0.56
C LEU A 103 2.74 3.55 0.20
N GLY A 104 2.94 2.37 -0.39
CA GLY A 104 1.86 1.45 -0.73
C GLY A 104 1.51 0.55 0.47
N ASP A 105 0.28 0.65 0.97
CA ASP A 105 -0.25 -0.33 1.92
C ASP A 105 -0.76 -1.55 1.14
N SER A 106 -0.45 -2.74 1.63
CA SER A 106 -0.79 -4.01 0.96
C SER A 106 -2.25 -4.43 1.08
N GLY A 107 -2.98 -3.88 2.05
CA GLY A 107 -4.38 -4.21 2.27
C GLY A 107 -4.63 -5.44 3.14
N GLY A 108 -3.79 -5.77 4.10
CA GLY A 108 -4.02 -6.84 5.08
C GLY A 108 -5.36 -6.69 5.82
N PHE A 109 -5.79 -5.45 6.05
CA PHE A 109 -7.09 -5.13 6.62
C PHE A 109 -8.28 -5.69 5.79
N GLN A 110 -8.18 -5.72 4.46
CA GLN A 110 -9.22 -6.26 3.59
C GLN A 110 -9.36 -7.77 3.73
N ILE A 111 -8.27 -8.48 3.99
CA ILE A 111 -8.30 -9.90 4.33
C ILE A 111 -9.06 -10.08 5.64
N ALA A 112 -8.67 -9.34 6.65
CA ALA A 112 -9.25 -9.38 7.98
C ALA A 112 -10.75 -9.00 8.01
N LYS A 113 -11.18 -8.08 7.17
CA LYS A 113 -12.60 -7.71 7.01
C LYS A 113 -13.41 -8.67 6.14
N GLY A 114 -12.78 -9.70 5.56
CA GLY A 114 -13.44 -10.66 4.68
C GLY A 114 -13.82 -10.10 3.31
N LEU A 115 -13.23 -8.98 2.91
CA LEU A 115 -13.43 -8.43 1.57
C LEU A 115 -12.62 -9.23 0.53
N TRP A 116 -11.55 -9.86 0.98
CA TRP A 116 -10.73 -10.78 0.20
C TRP A 116 -10.79 -12.17 0.82
N GLU A 117 -11.95 -12.80 0.68
CA GLU A 117 -12.18 -14.15 1.22
C GLU A 117 -11.26 -15.19 0.58
N GLY A 118 -10.82 -16.14 1.41
CA GLY A 118 -10.01 -17.26 0.99
C GLY A 118 -9.29 -17.92 2.16
N ASP A 119 -8.68 -19.05 1.91
CA ASP A 119 -7.74 -19.65 2.85
C ASP A 119 -6.38 -18.97 2.70
N TRP A 120 -6.05 -18.12 3.66
CA TRP A 120 -4.82 -17.33 3.68
C TRP A 120 -3.67 -18.00 4.43
N LYS A 121 -3.86 -19.22 4.94
CA LYS A 121 -2.78 -19.99 5.57
C LYS A 121 -1.60 -20.15 4.64
N ALA A 122 -0.42 -20.23 5.21
CA ALA A 122 0.78 -20.55 4.46
C ALA A 122 0.60 -21.86 3.68
N ASN A 123 0.96 -21.86 2.41
CA ASN A 123 0.89 -23.03 1.53
C ASN A 123 -0.50 -23.68 1.40
N SER A 124 -1.58 -22.96 1.65
CA SER A 124 -2.96 -23.49 1.54
C SER A 124 -3.34 -23.96 0.13
N GLY A 125 -2.65 -23.46 -0.90
CA GLY A 125 -2.99 -23.71 -2.30
C GLY A 125 -4.29 -23.04 -2.76
N CYS A 126 -4.86 -22.13 -1.96
CA CYS A 126 -6.08 -21.42 -2.30
C CYS A 126 -5.88 -20.48 -3.50
N ALA A 127 -6.42 -20.83 -4.65
CA ALA A 127 -6.25 -20.09 -5.89
C ALA A 127 -6.70 -18.61 -5.79
N LYS A 128 -7.72 -18.31 -4.97
CA LYS A 128 -8.19 -16.92 -4.73
C LYS A 128 -7.13 -16.12 -3.98
N ALA A 129 -6.56 -16.68 -2.91
CA ALA A 129 -5.52 -16.03 -2.12
C ALA A 129 -4.25 -15.82 -2.96
N GLU A 130 -3.81 -16.84 -3.71
CA GLU A 130 -2.64 -16.75 -4.59
C GLU A 130 -2.80 -15.68 -5.67
N LYS A 131 -3.94 -15.67 -6.35
CA LYS A 131 -4.24 -14.65 -7.36
C LYS A 131 -4.23 -13.24 -6.76
N LYS A 132 -4.83 -13.07 -5.59
CA LYS A 132 -4.89 -11.76 -4.90
C LYS A 132 -3.48 -11.32 -4.48
N ARG A 133 -2.69 -12.19 -3.87
CA ARG A 133 -1.29 -11.96 -3.47
C ARG A 133 -0.45 -11.48 -4.66
N SER A 134 -0.55 -12.17 -5.80
CA SER A 134 0.13 -11.80 -7.04
C SER A 134 -0.32 -10.42 -7.57
N SER A 135 -1.63 -10.14 -7.51
CA SER A 135 -2.15 -8.85 -7.99
C SER A 135 -1.68 -7.67 -7.12
N ILE A 136 -1.64 -7.87 -5.80
CA ILE A 136 -1.15 -6.86 -4.84
C ILE A 136 0.34 -6.59 -5.08
N LEU A 137 1.15 -7.65 -5.22
CA LEU A 137 2.58 -7.49 -5.50
C LEU A 137 2.81 -6.68 -6.78
N LYS A 138 2.10 -7.03 -7.86
CA LYS A 138 2.21 -6.31 -9.14
C LYS A 138 1.82 -4.84 -9.01
N TRP A 139 0.78 -4.57 -8.24
CA TRP A 139 0.34 -3.21 -7.99
C TRP A 139 1.37 -2.42 -7.19
N LEU A 140 1.89 -2.98 -6.09
CA LEU A 140 2.95 -2.36 -5.30
C LEU A 140 4.19 -2.08 -6.15
N ASP A 141 4.66 -3.06 -6.91
CA ASP A 141 5.81 -2.92 -7.82
C ASP A 141 5.60 -1.90 -8.95
N GLY A 142 4.36 -1.63 -9.31
CA GLY A 142 4.04 -0.69 -10.39
C GLY A 142 3.78 0.74 -9.90
N ILE A 143 3.36 0.90 -8.63
CA ILE A 143 2.85 2.16 -8.11
C ILE A 143 3.67 2.70 -6.94
N ALA A 144 4.07 1.85 -6.00
CA ALA A 144 4.69 2.28 -4.75
C ALA A 144 6.21 2.46 -4.88
N ASP A 145 6.75 3.45 -4.17
CA ASP A 145 8.21 3.56 -3.95
C ASP A 145 8.64 2.61 -2.82
N TYR A 146 7.82 2.56 -1.77
CA TYR A 146 7.91 1.60 -0.68
C TYR A 146 6.58 0.88 -0.53
N GLY A 147 6.60 -0.43 -0.38
CA GLY A 147 5.43 -1.27 -0.16
C GLY A 147 5.46 -1.94 1.19
N MET A 148 4.36 -1.93 1.92
CA MET A 148 4.22 -2.80 3.08
C MET A 148 4.01 -4.24 2.61
N ILE A 149 4.64 -5.21 3.28
CA ILE A 149 4.35 -6.63 3.03
C ILE A 149 2.88 -6.92 3.34
N LEU A 150 2.36 -7.98 2.72
CA LEU A 150 0.98 -8.39 2.97
C LEU A 150 0.90 -9.17 4.29
N ASP A 151 0.62 -8.45 5.36
CA ASP A 151 0.47 -9.00 6.69
C ASP A 151 -0.95 -9.52 6.96
N ILE A 152 -1.06 -10.43 7.90
CA ILE A 152 -2.35 -10.85 8.46
C ILE A 152 -2.47 -10.21 9.85
N PRO A 153 -3.37 -9.24 10.05
CA PRO A 153 -3.51 -8.56 11.33
C PRO A 153 -3.88 -9.53 12.47
N THR A 154 -3.19 -9.44 13.61
CA THR A 154 -3.38 -10.38 14.73
C THR A 154 -4.79 -10.37 15.30
N TRP A 155 -5.50 -9.24 15.24
CA TRP A 155 -6.87 -9.16 15.76
C TRP A 155 -7.87 -10.11 15.06
N VAL A 156 -7.54 -10.67 13.88
CA VAL A 156 -8.42 -11.64 13.19
C VAL A 156 -8.70 -12.87 14.05
N ILE A 157 -7.77 -13.27 14.92
CA ILE A 157 -7.93 -14.45 15.78
C ILE A 157 -8.99 -14.24 16.86
N HIS A 158 -9.30 -12.99 17.19
CA HIS A 158 -10.30 -12.62 18.19
C HIS A 158 -11.67 -12.29 17.57
N ASP A 159 -11.77 -12.14 16.27
CA ASP A 159 -13.00 -11.89 15.54
C ASP A 159 -13.42 -13.14 14.75
N LYS A 160 -14.47 -13.82 15.21
CA LYS A 160 -14.97 -15.06 14.59
C LYS A 160 -15.34 -14.90 13.12
N LYS A 161 -15.80 -13.72 12.70
CA LYS A 161 -16.17 -13.47 11.30
C LYS A 161 -14.91 -13.30 10.46
N ALA A 162 -13.96 -12.51 10.94
CA ALA A 162 -12.68 -12.31 10.28
C ALA A 162 -11.89 -13.63 10.16
N SER A 163 -11.73 -14.34 11.27
CA SER A 163 -11.07 -15.64 11.31
C SER A 163 -11.67 -16.66 10.32
N ARG A 164 -13.00 -16.71 10.26
CA ARG A 164 -13.69 -17.59 9.30
C ARG A 164 -13.46 -17.18 7.85
N ALA A 165 -13.42 -15.88 7.56
CA ALA A 165 -13.24 -15.35 6.21
C ALA A 165 -11.83 -15.59 5.66
N CYS A 166 -10.80 -15.48 6.49
CA CYS A 166 -9.41 -15.69 6.11
C CYS A 166 -8.85 -17.08 6.48
N GLN A 167 -9.61 -17.90 7.24
CA GLN A 167 -9.23 -19.23 7.73
C GLN A 167 -8.02 -19.20 8.70
N ILE A 168 -7.73 -18.07 9.33
CA ILE A 168 -6.68 -17.91 10.34
C ILE A 168 -7.32 -17.91 11.72
N THR A 169 -6.86 -18.78 12.61
CA THR A 169 -7.46 -19.05 13.92
C THR A 169 -6.50 -18.88 15.10
N THR A 170 -5.20 -18.86 14.83
CA THR A 170 -4.15 -18.74 15.85
C THR A 170 -3.12 -17.69 15.47
N LEU A 171 -2.40 -17.16 16.46
CA LEU A 171 -1.29 -16.24 16.25
C LEU A 171 -0.24 -16.87 15.33
N GLN A 172 0.11 -18.13 15.57
CA GLN A 172 1.11 -18.81 14.75
C GLN A 172 0.69 -18.91 13.27
N GLU A 173 -0.59 -19.20 12.99
CA GLU A 173 -1.10 -19.19 11.61
C GLU A 173 -1.01 -17.79 10.98
N ALA A 174 -1.26 -16.70 11.73
CA ALA A 174 -1.11 -15.34 11.24
C ALA A 174 0.36 -14.99 10.94
N VAL A 175 1.28 -15.38 11.82
CA VAL A 175 2.73 -15.23 11.63
C VAL A 175 3.20 -16.00 10.40
N ASP A 176 2.84 -17.27 10.29
CA ASP A 176 3.26 -18.14 9.17
C ASP A 176 2.71 -17.64 7.83
N ALA A 177 1.46 -17.17 7.81
CA ALA A 177 0.85 -16.59 6.62
C ALA A 177 1.55 -15.29 6.20
N THR A 178 1.89 -14.42 7.16
CA THR A 178 2.63 -13.18 6.89
C THR A 178 4.03 -13.46 6.38
N LYS A 179 4.74 -14.40 7.01
CA LYS A 179 6.04 -14.88 6.56
C LYS A 179 5.98 -15.39 5.12
N TYR A 180 5.01 -16.24 4.81
CA TYR A 180 4.80 -16.77 3.46
C TYR A 180 4.54 -15.66 2.44
N ASN A 181 3.73 -14.66 2.79
CA ASN A 181 3.47 -13.51 1.94
C ASN A 181 4.74 -12.69 1.68
N ASN A 182 5.57 -12.49 2.71
CA ASN A 182 6.83 -11.78 2.60
C ASN A 182 7.82 -12.52 1.70
N GLU A 183 8.03 -13.81 1.92
CA GLU A 183 8.87 -14.67 1.06
C GLU A 183 8.39 -14.63 -0.38
N TYR A 184 7.08 -14.69 -0.60
CA TYR A 184 6.49 -14.59 -1.94
C TYR A 184 6.82 -13.23 -2.59
N PHE A 185 6.66 -12.12 -1.87
CA PHE A 185 6.94 -10.78 -2.39
C PHE A 185 8.42 -10.62 -2.75
N ILE A 186 9.31 -10.97 -1.84
CA ILE A 186 10.76 -10.86 -2.07
C ILE A 186 11.22 -11.71 -3.24
N LYS A 187 10.67 -12.91 -3.39
CA LYS A 187 11.01 -13.83 -4.48
C LYS A 187 10.50 -13.36 -5.85
N ASN A 188 9.31 -12.76 -5.92
CA ASN A 188 8.60 -12.52 -7.18
C ASN A 188 8.53 -11.05 -7.59
N ARG A 189 9.05 -10.13 -6.78
CA ARG A 189 9.07 -8.70 -7.09
C ARG A 189 9.91 -8.36 -8.30
N LYS A 190 9.68 -7.19 -8.88
CA LYS A 190 10.64 -6.57 -9.79
C LYS A 190 11.94 -6.25 -9.05
N GLY A 191 13.05 -6.23 -9.78
CA GLY A 191 14.29 -5.68 -9.24
C GLY A 191 14.15 -4.19 -8.89
N ILE A 192 14.76 -3.75 -7.79
CA ILE A 192 14.75 -2.33 -7.41
C ILE A 192 15.37 -1.47 -8.55
N LYS A 193 16.38 -1.99 -9.24
CA LYS A 193 16.99 -1.33 -10.41
C LYS A 193 16.01 -1.17 -11.58
N ASP A 194 14.98 -2.02 -11.62
CA ASP A 194 13.94 -2.01 -12.66
C ASP A 194 12.69 -1.23 -12.22
N GLY A 195 12.82 -0.43 -11.15
CA GLY A 195 11.74 0.39 -10.61
C GLY A 195 10.75 -0.35 -9.70
N GLY A 196 11.12 -1.54 -9.19
CA GLY A 196 10.31 -2.26 -8.20
C GLY A 196 10.32 -1.59 -6.84
N ALA A 197 9.25 -1.80 -6.06
CA ALA A 197 9.10 -1.27 -4.71
C ALA A 197 10.14 -1.86 -3.73
N ARG A 198 10.50 -1.07 -2.72
CA ARG A 198 11.21 -1.57 -1.53
C ARG A 198 10.17 -2.01 -0.50
N PHE A 199 10.33 -3.20 0.07
CA PHE A 199 9.35 -3.74 1.00
C PHE A 199 9.73 -3.49 2.45
N LEU A 200 8.74 -3.04 3.22
CA LEU A 200 8.80 -2.85 4.67
C LEU A 200 8.06 -3.98 5.36
N ASN A 201 8.65 -4.52 6.41
CA ASN A 201 7.95 -5.40 7.33
C ASN A 201 6.89 -4.62 8.11
N VAL A 202 5.88 -5.36 8.59
CA VAL A 202 4.83 -4.83 9.45
C VAL A 202 4.92 -5.53 10.79
N LEU A 203 5.03 -4.77 11.88
CA LEU A 203 4.97 -5.29 13.24
C LEU A 203 3.52 -5.42 13.67
N GLN A 204 3.15 -6.61 14.16
CA GLN A 204 1.83 -6.92 14.68
C GLN A 204 1.95 -7.46 16.11
N GLY A 205 0.86 -7.54 16.83
CA GLY A 205 0.77 -8.11 18.18
C GLY A 205 -0.41 -7.54 18.94
N ASP A 206 -0.97 -8.34 19.83
CA ASP A 206 -2.08 -7.92 20.71
C ASP A 206 -1.58 -7.40 22.05
N ASN A 207 -0.36 -7.76 22.42
CA ASN A 207 0.32 -7.38 23.64
C ASN A 207 1.84 -7.45 23.43
N HIS A 208 2.61 -7.07 24.45
CA HIS A 208 4.08 -7.05 24.36
C HIS A 208 4.66 -8.41 23.98
N THR A 209 4.19 -9.50 24.61
CA THR A 209 4.72 -10.84 24.34
C THR A 209 4.48 -11.27 22.89
N SER A 210 3.28 -11.11 22.38
CA SER A 210 2.96 -11.47 20.99
C SER A 210 3.65 -10.55 19.98
N ALA A 211 3.88 -9.28 20.31
CA ALA A 211 4.65 -8.37 19.49
C ALA A 211 6.14 -8.77 19.43
N ASP A 212 6.72 -9.18 20.55
CA ASP A 212 8.09 -9.68 20.63
C ASP A 212 8.26 -10.98 19.82
N GLU A 213 7.33 -11.93 19.96
CA GLU A 213 7.31 -13.17 19.17
C GLU A 213 7.21 -12.88 17.67
N TRP A 214 6.35 -11.95 17.29
CA TRP A 214 6.22 -11.51 15.91
C TRP A 214 7.52 -10.90 15.39
N TYR A 215 8.09 -9.97 16.16
CA TYR A 215 9.37 -9.33 15.82
C TYR A 215 10.48 -10.35 15.66
N ASP A 216 10.66 -11.24 16.62
CA ASP A 216 11.72 -12.25 16.60
C ASP A 216 11.60 -13.19 15.40
N THR A 217 10.39 -13.49 14.96
CA THR A 217 10.14 -14.28 13.77
C THR A 217 10.39 -13.50 12.48
N MET A 218 9.89 -12.26 12.41
CA MET A 218 9.86 -11.49 11.16
C MET A 218 11.14 -10.70 10.87
N LYS A 219 11.96 -10.38 11.87
CA LYS A 219 13.19 -9.59 11.69
C LYS A 219 14.17 -10.15 10.65
N VAL A 220 14.18 -11.47 10.45
CA VAL A 220 15.06 -12.14 9.48
C VAL A 220 14.53 -12.10 8.05
N TYR A 221 13.29 -11.67 7.86
CA TYR A 221 12.60 -11.57 6.56
C TYR A 221 12.58 -10.14 6.02
N CYS A 222 13.41 -9.25 6.54
CA CYS A 222 13.61 -7.93 5.98
C CYS A 222 14.07 -8.03 4.52
N ASP A 223 13.63 -7.07 3.69
CA ASP A 223 14.05 -7.01 2.28
C ASP A 223 15.59 -6.88 2.18
N PRO A 224 16.32 -7.95 1.83
CA PRO A 224 17.78 -7.95 1.93
C PRO A 224 18.44 -7.11 0.83
N VAL A 225 17.71 -6.80 -0.24
CA VAL A 225 18.25 -5.99 -1.37
C VAL A 225 18.00 -4.52 -1.11
N ALA A 226 16.84 -4.17 -0.54
CA ALA A 226 16.53 -2.79 -0.17
C ALA A 226 17.29 -2.34 1.08
N TYR A 227 17.51 -3.24 2.03
CA TYR A 227 18.09 -2.95 3.35
C TYR A 227 19.18 -3.96 3.73
N PRO A 228 20.34 -3.95 3.05
CA PRO A 228 21.41 -4.90 3.33
C PRO A 228 21.85 -4.81 4.80
N GLY A 229 21.86 -5.97 5.51
CA GLY A 229 22.25 -6.05 6.91
C GLY A 229 21.29 -5.41 7.91
N LYS A 230 20.07 -5.07 7.48
CA LYS A 230 18.99 -4.60 8.38
C LYS A 230 18.00 -5.72 8.67
N HIS A 231 17.25 -5.55 9.76
CA HIS A 231 16.27 -6.55 10.20
C HIS A 231 14.81 -6.04 10.10
N PHE A 232 14.62 -4.72 10.15
CA PHE A 232 13.30 -4.07 10.00
C PHE A 232 13.45 -2.72 9.35
#